data_da1b28808a60b083a4e426b6c7b17680
#
_entry.id   da1b28808a60b083a4e426b6c7b17680
#
_cell.length_a   1.000
_cell.length_b   1.000
_cell.length_c   1.000
_cell.angle_alpha   90.00
_cell.angle_beta   90.00
_cell.angle_gamma   90.00
#
_symmetry.space_group_name_H-M   'P 1'
#
loop_
_entity.id
_entity.type
_entity.pdbx_description
1 polymer ?
#
loop_
_entity_poly.entity_id
_entity_poly.type
_entity_poly.pdbx_seq_one_letter_code
_entity_poly.pdbx_strand_id
1 'polypeptide(L)'
;MKKIFVIDTNVILHDPTAIKRFEDNEIVIPIAVIEELDRFKKQPEMTGRNAREVARTLDKLRTKGDLIAGVKLSNGGSLRVALSDRDTLKTLPLELSGDVADNAILAVGMQCKNDCQCPVVVVSKDTNLRIKADALGLNAEDYETDKVDVDELYTGTMEVFVSAERIAEFFKTGSVTLDRDFLPNQDITLVDSLNPSHTALGMAEGSSSKIIPLMALPKLGVSRIQPRNREQRFALNLLLQDSIKLVTLVGKAGTGKTLLAIAAGLQKVADEKLYNRLLISRPVVPMGKDIGFLPGDVNEKLTPWMQPLYDNFDLIFGTQENSDNSGHWRRGHEELIEMGMLQIEPLTYIRGRTIPQQFLIIDEAQNLTPHEVKTIITRAGEGTKVVLTGDPDQIDNPYIDAASNGLTYVVERFKHEPLAGHITLSKGERSGLAERATALL
;
A
#
# COMPACT_ATOMS: atom_id res chain seq x y z
N MET A 1 29.78 -0.07 17.78
CA MET A 1 29.57 0.76 18.98
C MET A 1 28.09 0.73 19.27
N LYS A 2 27.62 0.32 20.44
CA LYS A 2 26.19 0.27 20.76
C LYS A 2 25.60 1.66 20.77
N LYS A 3 24.43 1.81 20.14
CA LYS A 3 23.62 3.05 20.15
C LYS A 3 22.47 2.92 21.12
N ILE A 4 21.96 4.04 21.60
CA ILE A 4 20.70 4.12 22.34
C ILE A 4 19.65 4.72 21.40
N PHE A 5 18.53 4.02 21.23
CA PHE A 5 17.38 4.49 20.47
C PHE A 5 16.24 4.83 21.41
N VAL A 6 15.85 6.12 21.44
CA VAL A 6 14.69 6.61 22.19
C VAL A 6 13.49 6.62 21.24
N ILE A 7 12.51 5.78 21.53
CA ILE A 7 11.41 5.51 20.59
C ILE A 7 10.19 6.35 20.93
N ASP A 8 9.65 7.02 19.94
CA ASP A 8 8.40 7.76 19.99
C ASP A 8 7.17 6.85 19.83
N THR A 9 6.02 7.31 20.30
CA THR A 9 4.73 6.61 20.27
C THR A 9 4.31 6.26 18.85
N ASN A 10 4.48 7.17 17.89
CA ASN A 10 4.05 6.99 16.50
C ASN A 10 4.82 5.85 15.80
N VAL A 11 6.07 5.61 16.15
CA VAL A 11 6.86 4.45 15.64
C VAL A 11 6.23 3.14 16.06
N ILE A 12 5.87 3.03 17.33
CA ILE A 12 5.30 1.80 17.91
C ILE A 12 3.85 1.58 17.43
N LEU A 13 3.09 2.66 17.23
CA LEU A 13 1.75 2.61 16.66
C LEU A 13 1.76 2.24 15.18
N HIS A 14 2.81 2.61 14.46
CA HIS A 14 3.02 2.24 13.06
C HIS A 14 3.45 0.77 12.92
N ASP A 15 4.47 0.36 13.66
CA ASP A 15 5.01 -1.01 13.66
C ASP A 15 5.15 -1.54 15.10
N PRO A 16 4.24 -2.40 15.57
CA PRO A 16 4.33 -2.98 16.91
C PRO A 16 5.53 -3.91 17.07
N THR A 17 6.19 -4.31 15.97
CA THR A 17 7.41 -5.13 15.97
C THR A 17 8.69 -4.31 15.95
N ALA A 18 8.61 -2.98 15.85
CA ALA A 18 9.75 -2.06 15.83
C ALA A 18 10.77 -2.35 16.92
N ILE A 19 10.30 -2.67 18.14
CA ILE A 19 11.12 -3.03 19.29
C ILE A 19 12.15 -4.15 18.98
N LYS A 20 11.91 -4.99 17.97
CA LYS A 20 12.79 -6.12 17.62
C LYS A 20 13.75 -5.80 16.47
N ARG A 21 13.65 -4.61 15.87
CA ARG A 21 14.37 -4.27 14.63
C ARG A 21 15.66 -3.47 14.83
N PHE A 22 15.94 -3.04 16.06
CA PHE A 22 17.14 -2.25 16.38
C PHE A 22 18.38 -3.11 16.70
N GLU A 23 18.45 -4.32 16.17
CA GLU A 23 19.58 -5.24 16.30
C GLU A 23 20.03 -5.41 17.75
N ASP A 24 21.36 -5.35 18.01
CA ASP A 24 21.98 -5.52 19.33
C ASP A 24 22.09 -4.21 20.15
N ASN A 25 21.34 -3.17 19.77
CA ASN A 25 21.36 -1.86 20.42
C ASN A 25 20.42 -1.80 21.65
N GLU A 26 20.52 -0.67 22.37
CA GLU A 26 19.64 -0.39 23.50
C GLU A 26 18.42 0.42 23.04
N ILE A 27 17.25 -0.04 23.42
CA ILE A 27 15.96 0.63 23.16
C ILE A 27 15.46 1.23 24.45
N VAL A 28 15.15 2.51 24.43
CA VAL A 28 14.57 3.25 25.53
C VAL A 28 13.17 3.69 25.15
N ILE A 29 12.19 3.27 25.96
CA ILE A 29 10.80 3.69 25.84
C ILE A 29 10.50 4.68 26.98
N PRO A 30 10.29 5.97 26.69
CA PRO A 30 9.86 6.93 27.70
C PRO A 30 8.52 6.53 28.30
N ILE A 31 8.32 6.80 29.59
CA ILE A 31 7.03 6.49 30.26
C ILE A 31 5.85 7.21 29.58
N ALA A 32 6.06 8.40 29.06
CA ALA A 32 5.06 9.16 28.32
C ALA A 32 4.51 8.38 27.10
N VAL A 33 5.35 7.60 26.43
CA VAL A 33 4.93 6.73 25.32
C VAL A 33 3.99 5.65 25.82
N ILE A 34 4.23 5.07 27.00
CA ILE A 34 3.35 4.04 27.60
C ILE A 34 2.00 4.65 27.97
N GLU A 35 1.98 5.87 28.50
CA GLU A 35 0.75 6.60 28.82
C GLU A 35 -0.08 6.94 27.58
N GLU A 36 0.58 7.34 26.49
CA GLU A 36 -0.09 7.54 25.22
C GLU A 36 -0.64 6.24 24.64
N LEU A 37 0.14 5.17 24.66
CA LEU A 37 -0.34 3.84 24.25
C LEU A 37 -1.61 3.42 25.02
N ASP A 38 -1.73 3.76 26.29
CA ASP A 38 -2.93 3.46 27.07
C ASP A 38 -4.18 4.22 26.57
N ARG A 39 -4.01 5.43 26.08
CA ARG A 39 -5.10 6.20 25.45
C ARG A 39 -5.55 5.54 24.15
N PHE A 40 -4.58 5.12 23.31
CA PHE A 40 -4.86 4.46 22.02
C PHE A 40 -5.43 3.04 22.17
N LYS A 41 -5.14 2.30 23.22
CA LYS A 41 -5.68 0.93 23.45
C LYS A 41 -7.21 0.86 23.40
N LYS A 42 -7.91 1.94 23.72
CA LYS A 42 -9.38 2.03 23.74
C LYS A 42 -9.99 2.20 22.36
N GLN A 43 -9.20 2.56 21.37
CA GLN A 43 -9.67 2.77 20.01
C GLN A 43 -9.89 1.42 19.30
N PRO A 44 -10.98 1.26 18.54
CA PRO A 44 -11.27 0.02 17.79
C PRO A 44 -10.34 -0.16 16.58
N GLU A 45 -9.69 0.90 16.14
CA GLU A 45 -8.84 0.99 14.95
C GLU A 45 -7.51 0.23 15.09
N MET A 46 -6.71 0.23 14.02
CA MET A 46 -5.40 -0.44 13.98
C MET A 46 -4.43 0.09 15.03
N THR A 47 -4.42 1.40 15.23
CA THR A 47 -3.61 2.05 16.28
C THR A 47 -3.89 1.45 17.65
N GLY A 48 -5.17 1.24 17.98
CA GLY A 48 -5.55 0.59 19.23
C GLY A 48 -5.14 -0.89 19.29
N ARG A 49 -5.17 -1.61 18.16
CA ARG A 49 -4.67 -2.99 18.09
C ARG A 49 -3.17 -3.05 18.29
N ASN A 50 -2.43 -2.19 17.59
CA ASN A 50 -0.97 -2.11 17.71
C ASN A 50 -0.57 -1.72 19.13
N ALA A 51 -1.25 -0.74 19.74
CA ALA A 51 -1.04 -0.38 21.15
C ALA A 51 -1.27 -1.56 22.11
N ARG A 52 -2.29 -2.38 21.88
CA ARG A 52 -2.54 -3.60 22.69
C ARG A 52 -1.48 -4.67 22.47
N GLU A 53 -0.96 -4.83 21.24
CA GLU A 53 0.09 -5.79 20.92
C GLU A 53 1.41 -5.40 21.58
N VAL A 54 1.79 -4.13 21.51
CA VAL A 54 2.98 -3.60 22.20
C VAL A 54 2.86 -3.77 23.71
N ALA A 55 1.72 -3.41 24.28
CA ALA A 55 1.49 -3.57 25.72
C ALA A 55 1.65 -5.03 26.18
N ARG A 56 1.14 -6.00 25.40
CA ARG A 56 1.35 -7.43 25.66
C ARG A 56 2.83 -7.83 25.56
N THR A 57 3.56 -7.22 24.62
CA THR A 57 5.00 -7.48 24.46
C THR A 57 5.78 -6.93 25.63
N LEU A 58 5.49 -5.71 26.08
CA LEU A 58 6.11 -5.11 27.26
C LEU A 58 5.79 -5.89 28.54
N ASP A 59 4.55 -6.36 28.69
CA ASP A 59 4.16 -7.19 29.84
C ASP A 59 4.90 -8.52 29.87
N LYS A 60 5.08 -9.18 28.70
CA LYS A 60 5.92 -10.37 28.58
C LYS A 60 7.38 -10.11 28.91
N LEU A 61 7.92 -8.93 28.57
CA LEU A 61 9.30 -8.56 28.91
C LEU A 61 9.43 -8.29 30.40
N ARG A 62 8.45 -7.66 31.03
CA ARG A 62 8.37 -7.43 32.48
C ARG A 62 8.47 -8.75 33.31
N THR A 63 7.88 -9.84 32.79
CA THR A 63 7.99 -11.15 33.46
C THR A 63 9.37 -11.79 33.35
N LYS A 64 10.22 -11.29 32.43
CA LYS A 64 11.60 -11.79 32.24
C LYS A 64 12.66 -11.01 33.01
N GLY A 65 12.35 -9.81 33.50
CA GLY A 65 13.27 -8.97 34.23
C GLY A 65 12.71 -7.58 34.54
N ASP A 66 13.53 -6.77 35.17
CA ASP A 66 13.19 -5.39 35.52
C ASP A 66 13.31 -4.48 34.27
N LEU A 67 12.19 -3.90 33.86
CA LEU A 67 12.15 -2.99 32.70
C LEU A 67 12.87 -1.65 32.96
N ILE A 68 13.08 -1.25 34.22
CA ILE A 68 13.83 -0.02 34.53
C ILE A 68 15.33 -0.30 34.39
N ALA A 69 15.79 -1.42 34.89
CA ALA A 69 17.18 -1.84 34.76
C ALA A 69 17.57 -2.31 33.36
N GLY A 70 16.56 -2.69 32.53
CA GLY A 70 16.73 -3.17 31.17
C GLY A 70 16.65 -4.69 31.04
N VAL A 71 15.86 -5.14 30.05
CA VAL A 71 15.65 -6.56 29.74
C VAL A 71 16.29 -6.90 28.41
N LYS A 72 17.04 -8.01 28.34
CA LYS A 72 17.64 -8.50 27.10
C LYS A 72 16.57 -9.00 26.13
N LEU A 73 16.72 -8.62 24.86
CA LEU A 73 15.87 -9.06 23.76
C LEU A 73 16.49 -10.27 23.03
N SER A 74 15.65 -10.99 22.29
CA SER A 74 16.08 -12.19 21.53
C SER A 74 17.05 -11.88 20.38
N ASN A 75 17.12 -10.64 19.92
CA ASN A 75 18.02 -10.17 18.87
C ASN A 75 19.39 -9.69 19.39
N GLY A 76 19.67 -9.85 20.67
CA GLY A 76 20.93 -9.45 21.30
C GLY A 76 20.93 -8.04 21.91
N GLY A 77 19.92 -7.23 21.59
CA GLY A 77 19.71 -5.89 22.15
C GLY A 77 19.12 -5.93 23.56
N SER A 78 18.82 -4.75 24.10
CA SER A 78 18.14 -4.57 25.40
C SER A 78 17.05 -3.51 25.29
N LEU A 79 16.03 -3.64 26.14
CA LEU A 79 14.94 -2.65 26.24
C LEU A 79 14.80 -2.22 27.69
N ARG A 80 14.72 -0.92 27.91
CA ARG A 80 14.31 -0.35 29.19
C ARG A 80 13.25 0.71 29.06
N VAL A 81 12.49 0.90 30.11
CA VAL A 81 11.55 2.00 30.28
C VAL A 81 12.24 3.10 31.08
N ALA A 82 12.17 4.33 30.58
CA ALA A 82 12.79 5.47 31.24
C ALA A 82 11.75 6.47 31.75
N LEU A 83 11.99 6.97 32.95
CA LEU A 83 11.25 8.09 33.52
C LEU A 83 12.01 9.37 33.17
N SER A 84 11.29 10.42 32.78
CA SER A 84 11.90 11.75 32.63
C SER A 84 12.23 12.32 33.99
N ASP A 85 13.46 12.78 34.19
CA ASP A 85 13.84 13.46 35.40
C ASP A 85 13.30 14.91 35.40
N ARG A 86 12.78 15.35 36.56
CA ARG A 86 12.25 16.69 36.72
C ARG A 86 13.29 17.79 36.48
N ASP A 87 14.54 17.52 36.78
CA ASP A 87 15.60 18.53 36.61
C ASP A 87 15.99 18.64 35.15
N THR A 88 16.01 17.53 34.40
CA THR A 88 16.20 17.54 32.95
C THR A 88 15.03 18.26 32.23
N LEU A 89 13.79 18.04 32.66
CA LEU A 89 12.64 18.79 32.12
C LEU A 89 12.75 20.31 32.31
N LYS A 90 13.32 20.77 33.45
CA LYS A 90 13.56 22.20 33.71
C LYS A 90 14.72 22.80 32.87
N THR A 91 15.60 21.98 32.34
CA THR A 91 16.70 22.43 31.46
C THR A 91 16.27 22.61 30.01
N LEU A 92 15.07 22.14 29.63
CA LEU A 92 14.50 22.40 28.33
C LEU A 92 14.22 23.92 28.15
N PRO A 93 14.34 24.45 26.92
CA PRO A 93 13.93 25.82 26.59
C PRO A 93 12.48 26.09 27.02
N LEU A 94 12.18 27.34 27.36
CA LEU A 94 10.84 27.75 27.81
C LEU A 94 9.74 27.35 26.84
N GLU A 95 10.03 27.37 25.55
CA GLU A 95 9.14 26.97 24.46
C GLU A 95 8.77 25.48 24.50
N LEU A 96 9.60 24.65 25.14
CA LEU A 96 9.45 23.20 25.28
C LEU A 96 9.17 22.78 26.73
N SER A 97 8.83 23.72 27.62
CA SER A 97 8.56 23.45 29.03
C SER A 97 7.13 23.00 29.36
N GLY A 98 6.26 22.86 28.34
CA GLY A 98 4.87 22.40 28.49
C GLY A 98 4.78 20.90 28.82
N ASP A 99 3.68 20.52 29.50
CA ASP A 99 3.37 19.12 29.83
C ASP A 99 2.81 18.39 28.59
N VAL A 100 3.68 18.15 27.61
CA VAL A 100 3.40 17.47 26.34
C VAL A 100 4.26 16.23 26.25
N ALA A 101 3.73 15.12 25.79
CA ALA A 101 4.44 13.84 25.66
C ALA A 101 5.75 13.98 24.88
N ASP A 102 5.75 14.77 23.79
CA ASP A 102 6.95 15.09 22.99
C ASP A 102 8.10 15.61 23.85
N ASN A 103 7.82 16.55 24.77
CA ASN A 103 8.83 17.16 25.61
C ASN A 103 9.40 16.15 26.60
N ALA A 104 8.61 15.21 27.10
CA ALA A 104 9.08 14.10 27.94
C ALA A 104 9.99 13.14 27.17
N ILE A 105 9.68 12.87 25.89
CA ILE A 105 10.51 12.05 24.99
C ILE A 105 11.88 12.72 24.77
N LEU A 106 11.87 14.03 24.46
CA LEU A 106 13.11 14.82 24.28
C LEU A 106 13.93 14.88 25.56
N ALA A 107 13.30 15.06 26.73
CA ALA A 107 13.99 15.07 28.03
C ALA A 107 14.70 13.74 28.30
N VAL A 108 14.02 12.60 28.02
CA VAL A 108 14.66 11.26 28.14
C VAL A 108 15.84 11.14 27.16
N GLY A 109 15.73 11.66 25.93
CA GLY A 109 16.82 11.70 24.97
C GLY A 109 18.04 12.47 25.49
N MET A 110 17.81 13.68 26.05
CA MET A 110 18.85 14.50 26.67
C MET A 110 19.48 13.83 27.88
N GLN A 111 18.68 13.21 28.74
CA GLN A 111 19.17 12.44 29.89
C GLN A 111 20.06 11.28 29.45
N CYS A 112 19.64 10.48 28.49
CA CYS A 112 20.46 9.40 27.93
C CYS A 112 21.80 9.91 27.38
N LYS A 113 21.78 11.08 26.69
CA LYS A 113 22.99 11.70 26.15
C LYS A 113 23.95 12.16 27.24
N ASN A 114 23.44 12.66 28.36
CA ASN A 114 24.26 13.10 29.49
C ASN A 114 24.83 11.90 30.30
N ASP A 115 24.08 10.82 30.41
CA ASP A 115 24.44 9.65 31.20
C ASP A 115 25.43 8.71 30.49
N CYS A 116 25.51 8.77 29.16
CA CYS A 116 26.34 7.87 28.36
C CYS A 116 27.13 8.62 27.30
N GLN A 117 28.37 8.20 27.06
CA GLN A 117 29.19 8.68 25.93
C GLN A 117 28.86 7.94 24.61
N CYS A 118 27.77 7.16 24.58
CA CYS A 118 27.31 6.44 23.39
C CYS A 118 26.39 7.32 22.52
N PRO A 119 26.32 7.07 21.22
CA PRO A 119 25.38 7.78 20.36
C PRO A 119 23.93 7.54 20.79
N VAL A 120 23.18 8.62 21.02
CA VAL A 120 21.74 8.59 21.33
C VAL A 120 20.99 9.13 20.13
N VAL A 121 19.98 8.40 19.70
CA VAL A 121 19.13 8.72 18.54
C VAL A 121 17.68 8.70 18.96
N VAL A 122 16.95 9.78 18.73
CA VAL A 122 15.50 9.85 18.86
C VAL A 122 14.88 9.34 17.56
N VAL A 123 14.05 8.31 17.65
CA VAL A 123 13.39 7.74 16.48
C VAL A 123 11.92 8.12 16.50
N SER A 124 11.50 8.88 15.49
CA SER A 124 10.12 9.36 15.37
C SER A 124 9.72 9.53 13.90
N LYS A 125 8.46 9.21 13.59
CA LYS A 125 7.83 9.53 12.30
C LYS A 125 7.33 10.98 12.24
N ASP A 126 7.27 11.68 13.39
CA ASP A 126 6.87 13.08 13.43
C ASP A 126 8.07 13.99 13.10
N THR A 127 7.98 14.67 11.97
CA THR A 127 8.99 15.62 11.50
C THR A 127 9.21 16.76 12.51
N ASN A 128 8.15 17.24 13.18
CA ASN A 128 8.26 18.33 14.15
C ASN A 128 9.05 17.87 15.38
N LEU A 129 8.83 16.64 15.85
CA LEU A 129 9.59 16.10 16.97
C LEU A 129 11.08 15.95 16.59
N ARG A 130 11.38 15.49 15.36
CA ARG A 130 12.77 15.41 14.89
C ARG A 130 13.45 16.78 14.81
N ILE A 131 12.74 17.80 14.29
CA ILE A 131 13.27 19.20 14.25
C ILE A 131 13.53 19.71 15.67
N LYS A 132 12.62 19.46 16.64
CA LYS A 132 12.82 19.82 18.04
C LYS A 132 14.05 19.12 18.65
N ALA A 133 14.23 17.82 18.35
CA ALA A 133 15.38 17.04 18.79
C ALA A 133 16.69 17.62 18.25
N ASP A 134 16.75 17.93 16.96
CA ASP A 134 17.91 18.55 16.32
C ASP A 134 18.22 19.91 16.95
N ALA A 135 17.22 20.75 17.24
CA ALA A 135 17.38 22.04 17.91
C ALA A 135 17.97 21.90 19.33
N LEU A 136 17.75 20.77 20.00
CA LEU A 136 18.36 20.42 21.29
C LEU A 136 19.72 19.73 21.15
N GLY A 137 20.22 19.59 19.92
CA GLY A 137 21.49 18.90 19.63
C GLY A 137 21.42 17.39 19.83
N LEU A 138 20.23 16.79 19.84
CA LEU A 138 20.03 15.33 19.77
C LEU A 138 20.06 14.89 18.32
N ASN A 139 20.62 13.71 18.04
CA ASN A 139 20.41 13.09 16.73
C ASN A 139 18.98 12.56 16.65
N ALA A 140 18.30 12.83 15.55
CA ALA A 140 16.98 12.31 15.29
C ALA A 140 16.92 11.60 13.94
N GLU A 141 16.28 10.45 13.91
CA GLU A 141 16.11 9.64 12.70
C GLU A 141 14.62 9.30 12.50
N ASP A 142 14.20 9.21 11.24
CA ASP A 142 12.91 8.64 10.90
C ASP A 142 12.96 7.12 11.03
N TYR A 143 11.82 6.51 11.35
CA TYR A 143 11.69 5.05 11.33
C TYR A 143 11.50 4.57 9.89
N GLU A 144 12.60 4.32 9.18
CA GLU A 144 12.64 4.12 7.72
C GLU A 144 12.54 2.67 7.25
N THR A 145 12.32 1.68 8.12
CA THR A 145 12.36 0.26 7.73
C THR A 145 11.41 -0.13 6.60
N ASP A 146 10.42 0.71 6.30
CA ASP A 146 9.42 0.49 5.27
C ASP A 146 9.35 1.62 4.23
N LYS A 147 10.31 2.57 4.25
CA LYS A 147 10.38 3.59 3.20
C LYS A 147 10.98 3.03 1.93
N VAL A 148 10.32 3.36 0.85
CA VAL A 148 10.75 3.12 -0.51
C VAL A 148 11.18 4.45 -1.10
N ASP A 149 12.25 4.46 -1.88
CA ASP A 149 12.60 5.64 -2.66
C ASP A 149 11.54 5.84 -3.74
N VAL A 150 10.75 6.91 -3.60
CA VAL A 150 9.63 7.19 -4.50
C VAL A 150 10.11 7.58 -5.89
N ASP A 151 11.29 8.20 -6.00
CA ASP A 151 11.88 8.61 -7.27
C ASP A 151 12.40 7.41 -8.07
N GLU A 152 12.71 6.28 -7.39
CA GLU A 152 13.17 5.03 -7.98
C GLU A 152 12.09 3.92 -7.96
N LEU A 153 10.83 4.26 -7.70
CA LEU A 153 9.76 3.27 -7.62
C LEU A 153 9.65 2.47 -8.91
N TYR A 154 9.60 1.15 -8.77
CA TYR A 154 9.41 0.24 -9.90
C TYR A 154 8.10 0.55 -10.64
N THR A 155 8.21 0.85 -11.94
CA THR A 155 7.05 1.26 -12.77
C THR A 155 6.32 0.10 -13.44
N GLY A 156 6.92 -1.09 -13.44
CA GLY A 156 6.39 -2.26 -14.15
C GLY A 156 6.67 -2.29 -15.65
N THR A 157 7.15 -1.19 -16.24
CA THR A 157 7.38 -1.07 -17.69
C THR A 157 8.82 -0.80 -18.04
N MET A 158 9.22 -1.21 -19.25
CA MET A 158 10.51 -0.84 -19.83
C MET A 158 10.41 -0.68 -21.35
N GLU A 159 11.08 0.34 -21.89
CA GLU A 159 11.31 0.47 -23.33
C GLU A 159 12.68 -0.10 -23.68
N VAL A 160 12.73 -0.92 -24.73
CA VAL A 160 13.95 -1.56 -25.20
C VAL A 160 14.10 -1.30 -26.69
N PHE A 161 15.19 -0.63 -27.05
CA PHE A 161 15.51 -0.35 -28.45
C PHE A 161 16.16 -1.57 -29.09
N VAL A 162 15.59 -2.03 -30.21
CA VAL A 162 16.02 -3.21 -30.93
C VAL A 162 16.03 -2.94 -32.45
N SER A 163 16.58 -3.83 -33.24
CA SER A 163 16.48 -3.72 -34.70
C SER A 163 15.10 -4.17 -35.21
N ALA A 164 14.72 -3.71 -36.38
CA ALA A 164 13.48 -4.11 -37.06
C ALA A 164 13.33 -5.61 -37.21
N GLU A 165 14.47 -6.32 -37.45
CA GLU A 165 14.50 -7.78 -37.58
C GLU A 165 14.09 -8.48 -36.29
N ARG A 166 14.48 -7.96 -35.11
CA ARG A 166 14.06 -8.50 -33.81
C ARG A 166 12.56 -8.33 -33.56
N ILE A 167 11.98 -7.20 -33.98
CA ILE A 167 10.53 -7.00 -33.93
C ILE A 167 9.81 -7.96 -34.90
N ALA A 168 10.34 -8.16 -36.10
CA ALA A 168 9.80 -9.12 -37.06
C ALA A 168 9.91 -10.58 -36.55
N GLU A 169 11.01 -10.93 -35.90
CA GLU A 169 11.20 -12.22 -35.21
C GLU A 169 10.12 -12.42 -34.14
N PHE A 170 9.93 -11.42 -33.29
CA PHE A 170 8.91 -11.46 -32.23
C PHE A 170 7.50 -11.76 -32.76
N PHE A 171 7.07 -11.10 -33.82
CA PHE A 171 5.78 -11.37 -34.43
C PHE A 171 5.70 -12.72 -35.16
N LYS A 172 6.80 -13.19 -35.74
CA LYS A 172 6.86 -14.45 -36.48
C LYS A 172 6.90 -15.68 -35.58
N THR A 173 7.71 -15.63 -34.53
CA THR A 173 7.98 -16.79 -33.63
C THR A 173 7.11 -16.75 -32.37
N GLY A 174 6.48 -15.65 -32.04
CA GLY A 174 5.74 -15.45 -30.80
C GLY A 174 6.66 -15.24 -29.58
N SER A 175 7.94 -14.95 -29.77
CA SER A 175 8.85 -14.57 -28.69
C SER A 175 10.14 -13.99 -29.25
N VAL A 176 10.89 -13.25 -28.42
CA VAL A 176 12.25 -12.82 -28.71
C VAL A 176 13.09 -12.89 -27.43
N THR A 177 14.37 -13.29 -27.59
CA THR A 177 15.31 -13.30 -26.46
C THR A 177 16.32 -12.18 -26.65
N LEU A 178 16.57 -11.40 -25.60
CA LEU A 178 17.52 -10.28 -25.61
C LEU A 178 18.69 -10.55 -24.65
N ASP A 179 19.81 -9.83 -24.83
CA ASP A 179 21.02 -10.00 -24.02
C ASP A 179 20.94 -9.28 -22.66
N ARG A 180 19.79 -9.34 -22.03
CA ARG A 180 19.55 -8.79 -20.69
C ARG A 180 18.39 -9.49 -20.01
N ASP A 181 18.44 -9.58 -18.68
CA ASP A 181 17.35 -10.12 -17.88
C ASP A 181 16.34 -9.03 -17.51
N PHE A 182 15.10 -9.46 -17.36
CA PHE A 182 13.97 -8.63 -16.95
C PHE A 182 13.40 -9.13 -15.62
N LEU A 183 12.68 -8.24 -14.94
CA LEU A 183 11.91 -8.65 -13.78
C LEU A 183 10.69 -9.50 -14.21
N PRO A 184 10.22 -10.43 -13.35
CA PRO A 184 9.05 -11.26 -13.66
C PRO A 184 7.85 -10.40 -14.03
N ASN A 185 7.13 -10.80 -15.08
CA ASN A 185 5.93 -10.12 -15.57
C ASN A 185 6.13 -8.63 -15.90
N GLN A 186 7.36 -8.19 -16.11
CA GLN A 186 7.66 -6.82 -16.53
C GLN A 186 7.13 -6.58 -17.94
N ASP A 187 6.39 -5.52 -18.14
CA ASP A 187 5.86 -5.13 -19.43
C ASP A 187 6.92 -4.43 -20.28
N ILE A 188 7.11 -4.91 -21.52
CA ILE A 188 8.17 -4.46 -22.40
C ILE A 188 7.60 -3.85 -23.68
N THR A 189 8.04 -2.64 -23.99
CA THR A 189 7.83 -2.03 -25.31
C THR A 189 9.11 -2.17 -26.13
N LEU A 190 9.09 -3.03 -27.15
CA LEU A 190 10.16 -3.09 -28.15
C LEU A 190 10.02 -1.92 -29.09
N VAL A 191 11.05 -1.12 -29.25
CA VAL A 191 11.06 0.08 -30.11
C VAL A 191 12.14 -0.10 -31.17
N ASP A 192 11.79 0.07 -32.44
CA ASP A 192 12.76 0.03 -33.52
C ASP A 192 13.72 1.22 -33.41
N SER A 193 15.01 0.93 -33.34
CA SER A 193 16.08 1.92 -33.17
C SER A 193 16.15 2.94 -34.30
N LEU A 194 15.69 2.57 -35.52
CA LEU A 194 15.69 3.44 -36.71
C LEU A 194 14.32 4.10 -36.95
N ASN A 195 13.23 3.49 -36.46
CA ASN A 195 11.88 4.00 -36.62
C ASN A 195 11.09 3.87 -35.30
N PRO A 196 11.12 4.88 -34.42
CA PRO A 196 10.44 4.82 -33.11
C PRO A 196 8.91 4.61 -33.18
N SER A 197 8.29 4.79 -34.35
CA SER A 197 6.86 4.50 -34.53
C SER A 197 6.58 3.00 -34.72
N HIS A 198 7.61 2.21 -35.08
CA HIS A 198 7.53 0.76 -35.22
C HIS A 198 7.82 0.10 -33.88
N THR A 199 6.78 -0.36 -33.20
CA THR A 199 6.87 -0.92 -31.85
C THR A 199 6.14 -2.24 -31.72
N ALA A 200 6.54 -3.07 -30.73
CA ALA A 200 5.80 -4.24 -30.31
C ALA A 200 5.67 -4.27 -28.79
N LEU A 201 4.51 -4.73 -28.31
CA LEU A 201 4.24 -4.87 -26.88
C LEU A 201 4.37 -6.33 -26.47
N GLY A 202 5.14 -6.57 -25.43
CA GLY A 202 5.35 -7.90 -24.88
C GLY A 202 5.50 -7.84 -23.36
N MET A 203 5.69 -9.00 -22.76
CA MET A 203 5.93 -9.17 -21.33
C MET A 203 7.08 -10.15 -21.13
N ALA A 204 7.88 -9.94 -20.10
CA ALA A 204 8.94 -10.86 -19.72
C ALA A 204 8.36 -12.19 -19.22
N GLU A 205 8.87 -13.31 -19.74
CA GLU A 205 8.50 -14.66 -19.30
C GLU A 205 9.31 -15.05 -18.06
N GLY A 206 8.72 -14.82 -16.88
CA GLY A 206 9.42 -15.03 -15.61
C GLY A 206 10.62 -14.08 -15.43
N SER A 207 11.60 -14.50 -14.62
CA SER A 207 12.88 -13.78 -14.47
C SER A 207 13.84 -14.22 -15.58
N SER A 208 13.60 -13.79 -16.81
CA SER A 208 14.38 -14.23 -17.96
C SER A 208 14.58 -13.12 -18.98
N SER A 209 15.45 -13.37 -19.94
CA SER A 209 15.70 -12.50 -21.10
C SER A 209 14.69 -12.69 -22.25
N LYS A 210 13.70 -13.59 -22.08
CA LYS A 210 12.70 -13.91 -23.09
C LYS A 210 11.44 -13.04 -22.92
N ILE A 211 11.00 -12.44 -24.03
CA ILE A 211 9.80 -11.61 -24.11
C ILE A 211 8.75 -12.36 -24.92
N ILE A 212 7.54 -12.43 -24.41
CA ILE A 212 6.37 -13.05 -25.05
C ILE A 212 5.29 -12.01 -25.36
N PRO A 213 4.41 -12.26 -26.35
CA PRO A 213 3.33 -11.35 -26.68
C PRO A 213 2.29 -11.23 -25.54
N LEU A 214 1.64 -10.11 -25.46
CA LEU A 214 0.50 -9.92 -24.57
C LEU A 214 -0.67 -10.82 -25.00
N MET A 215 -1.46 -11.29 -24.03
CA MET A 215 -2.72 -12.01 -24.31
C MET A 215 -3.59 -11.23 -25.30
N ALA A 216 -4.23 -11.95 -26.22
CA ALA A 216 -5.26 -11.35 -27.07
C ALA A 216 -6.46 -10.94 -26.22
N LEU A 217 -6.92 -9.70 -26.37
CA LEU A 217 -8.16 -9.26 -25.72
C LEU A 217 -9.38 -9.68 -26.53
N PRO A 218 -10.55 -9.87 -25.88
CA PRO A 218 -11.80 -10.05 -26.58
C PRO A 218 -12.07 -8.89 -27.55
N LYS A 219 -12.67 -9.19 -28.71
CA LYS A 219 -12.93 -8.16 -29.74
C LYS A 219 -13.78 -7.00 -29.23
N LEU A 220 -14.71 -7.26 -28.34
CA LEU A 220 -15.56 -6.25 -27.71
C LEU A 220 -14.91 -5.57 -26.49
N GLY A 221 -13.68 -5.93 -26.14
CA GLY A 221 -13.01 -5.51 -24.91
C GLY A 221 -13.28 -6.41 -23.72
N VAL A 222 -12.67 -6.10 -22.58
CA VAL A 222 -12.85 -6.80 -21.30
C VAL A 222 -14.06 -6.20 -20.61
N SER A 223 -15.11 -6.97 -20.45
CA SER A 223 -16.44 -6.46 -20.03
C SER A 223 -16.80 -5.16 -20.79
N ARG A 224 -16.53 -5.15 -22.12
CA ARG A 224 -16.71 -4.01 -23.06
C ARG A 224 -15.78 -2.81 -22.85
N ILE A 225 -14.87 -2.84 -21.92
CA ILE A 225 -13.86 -1.81 -21.75
C ILE A 225 -12.68 -2.10 -22.65
N GLN A 226 -12.33 -1.13 -23.51
CA GLN A 226 -11.16 -1.17 -24.37
C GLN A 226 -10.03 -0.33 -23.77
N PRO A 227 -8.77 -0.80 -23.80
CA PRO A 227 -7.65 0.02 -23.38
C PRO A 227 -7.46 1.20 -24.33
N ARG A 228 -7.31 2.40 -23.79
CA ARG A 228 -7.13 3.66 -24.55
C ARG A 228 -5.67 3.98 -24.82
N ASN A 229 -4.76 3.35 -24.08
CA ASN A 229 -3.31 3.52 -24.21
C ASN A 229 -2.57 2.22 -23.88
N ARG A 230 -1.23 2.21 -24.10
CA ARG A 230 -0.39 1.03 -23.86
C ARG A 230 -0.36 0.58 -22.41
N GLU A 231 -0.34 1.53 -21.45
CA GLU A 231 -0.30 1.20 -20.03
C GLU A 231 -1.58 0.47 -19.58
N GLN A 232 -2.74 0.95 -20.05
CA GLN A 232 -4.02 0.25 -19.83
C GLN A 232 -4.04 -1.14 -20.50
N ARG A 233 -3.40 -1.27 -21.67
CA ARG A 233 -3.25 -2.55 -22.35
C ARG A 233 -2.42 -3.54 -21.53
N PHE A 234 -1.32 -3.06 -20.94
CA PHE A 234 -0.49 -3.82 -20.01
C PHE A 234 -1.27 -4.19 -18.73
N ALA A 235 -1.97 -3.23 -18.12
CA ALA A 235 -2.80 -3.48 -16.94
C ALA A 235 -3.80 -4.63 -17.17
N LEU A 236 -4.54 -4.60 -18.30
CA LEU A 236 -5.45 -5.69 -18.64
C LEU A 236 -4.74 -7.02 -18.86
N ASN A 237 -3.54 -7.01 -19.44
CA ASN A 237 -2.75 -8.23 -19.59
C ASN A 237 -2.42 -8.87 -18.25
N LEU A 238 -1.95 -8.10 -17.27
CA LEU A 238 -1.65 -8.59 -15.91
C LEU A 238 -2.91 -9.06 -15.17
N LEU A 239 -4.00 -8.32 -15.28
CA LEU A 239 -5.25 -8.63 -14.63
C LEU A 239 -5.88 -9.94 -15.12
N LEU A 240 -5.78 -10.22 -16.43
CA LEU A 240 -6.41 -11.38 -17.06
C LEU A 240 -5.57 -12.67 -16.95
N GLN A 241 -4.27 -12.58 -16.65
CA GLN A 241 -3.42 -13.76 -16.47
C GLN A 241 -3.65 -14.42 -15.12
N ASP A 242 -4.13 -15.67 -15.11
CA ASP A 242 -4.49 -16.38 -13.89
C ASP A 242 -3.28 -16.89 -13.09
N SER A 243 -2.11 -16.97 -13.69
CA SER A 243 -0.84 -17.28 -13.02
C SER A 243 -0.39 -16.14 -12.10
N ILE A 244 -0.74 -14.89 -12.42
CA ILE A 244 -0.40 -13.71 -11.63
C ILE A 244 -1.47 -13.55 -10.55
N LYS A 245 -1.09 -13.78 -9.29
CA LYS A 245 -2.02 -13.80 -8.15
C LYS A 245 -2.12 -12.45 -7.43
N LEU A 246 -1.08 -11.61 -7.55
CA LEU A 246 -1.06 -10.27 -6.98
C LEU A 246 -0.80 -9.26 -8.09
N VAL A 247 -1.72 -8.32 -8.30
CA VAL A 247 -1.56 -7.23 -9.28
C VAL A 247 -1.63 -5.89 -8.55
N THR A 248 -0.69 -5.01 -8.82
CA THR A 248 -0.69 -3.63 -8.30
C THR A 248 -0.82 -2.64 -9.44
N LEU A 249 -1.84 -1.79 -9.39
CA LEU A 249 -2.10 -0.71 -10.35
C LEU A 249 -1.91 0.62 -9.65
N VAL A 250 -0.83 1.29 -9.94
CA VAL A 250 -0.49 2.62 -9.39
C VAL A 250 -0.74 3.69 -10.44
N GLY A 251 -1.08 4.90 -10.03
CA GLY A 251 -1.19 6.04 -10.95
C GLY A 251 -2.17 7.09 -10.47
N LYS A 252 -2.12 8.26 -11.08
CA LYS A 252 -2.97 9.41 -10.72
C LYS A 252 -4.46 9.11 -10.92
N ALA A 253 -5.30 9.86 -10.22
CA ALA A 253 -6.75 9.76 -10.42
C ALA A 253 -7.14 9.99 -11.89
N GLY A 254 -8.11 9.20 -12.39
CA GLY A 254 -8.57 9.29 -13.79
C GLY A 254 -7.72 8.54 -14.81
N THR A 255 -6.74 7.72 -14.40
CA THR A 255 -5.99 6.83 -15.30
C THR A 255 -6.72 5.52 -15.61
N GLY A 256 -7.85 5.23 -14.93
CA GLY A 256 -8.70 4.08 -15.18
C GLY A 256 -8.39 2.84 -14.35
N LYS A 257 -7.53 2.93 -13.31
CA LYS A 257 -7.11 1.79 -12.45
C LYS A 257 -8.29 0.94 -11.98
N THR A 258 -9.20 1.57 -11.25
CA THR A 258 -10.36 0.90 -10.64
C THR A 258 -11.30 0.35 -11.70
N LEU A 259 -11.54 1.11 -12.77
CA LEU A 259 -12.37 0.67 -13.89
C LEU A 259 -11.82 -0.61 -14.57
N LEU A 260 -10.52 -0.63 -14.87
CA LEU A 260 -9.86 -1.79 -15.49
C LEU A 260 -9.88 -3.01 -14.57
N ALA A 261 -9.64 -2.80 -13.26
CA ALA A 261 -9.70 -3.87 -12.27
C ALA A 261 -11.11 -4.48 -12.16
N ILE A 262 -12.15 -3.64 -12.10
CA ILE A 262 -13.55 -4.08 -12.07
C ILE A 262 -13.91 -4.82 -13.36
N ALA A 263 -13.57 -4.27 -14.52
CA ALA A 263 -13.85 -4.89 -15.81
C ALA A 263 -13.22 -6.30 -15.92
N ALA A 264 -11.93 -6.42 -15.52
CA ALA A 264 -11.26 -7.72 -15.50
C ALA A 264 -11.89 -8.69 -14.49
N GLY A 265 -12.26 -8.20 -13.30
CA GLY A 265 -12.94 -9.01 -12.28
C GLY A 265 -14.30 -9.54 -12.76
N LEU A 266 -15.10 -8.69 -13.40
CA LEU A 266 -16.38 -9.10 -14.01
C LEU A 266 -16.17 -10.15 -15.10
N GLN A 267 -15.22 -9.94 -16.02
CA GLN A 267 -14.86 -10.91 -17.05
C GLN A 267 -14.54 -12.28 -16.43
N LYS A 268 -13.71 -12.30 -15.40
CA LYS A 268 -13.25 -13.53 -14.75
C LYS A 268 -14.30 -14.23 -13.91
N VAL A 269 -15.20 -13.48 -13.27
CA VAL A 269 -16.24 -14.03 -12.40
C VAL A 269 -17.51 -14.39 -13.18
N ALA A 270 -18.00 -13.47 -14.00
CA ALA A 270 -19.31 -13.59 -14.62
C ALA A 270 -19.25 -14.31 -15.97
N ASP A 271 -18.28 -13.98 -16.82
CA ASP A 271 -18.18 -14.57 -18.15
C ASP A 271 -17.38 -15.88 -18.13
N GLU A 272 -16.18 -15.88 -17.54
CA GLU A 272 -15.30 -17.05 -17.54
C GLU A 272 -15.57 -18.02 -16.38
N LYS A 273 -16.24 -17.58 -15.30
CA LYS A 273 -16.58 -18.34 -14.10
C LYS A 273 -15.39 -19.03 -13.42
N LEU A 274 -14.21 -18.37 -13.50
CA LEU A 274 -12.98 -18.87 -12.91
C LEU A 274 -12.88 -18.57 -11.41
N TYR A 275 -13.55 -17.51 -10.97
CA TYR A 275 -13.62 -17.13 -9.56
C TYR A 275 -15.09 -17.14 -9.13
N ASN A 276 -15.33 -17.51 -7.89
CA ASN A 276 -16.70 -17.61 -7.35
C ASN A 276 -17.34 -16.23 -7.15
N ARG A 277 -16.53 -15.20 -6.88
CA ARG A 277 -17.03 -13.87 -6.53
C ARG A 277 -15.99 -12.78 -6.84
N LEU A 278 -16.49 -11.64 -7.27
CA LEU A 278 -15.76 -10.36 -7.26
C LEU A 278 -16.02 -9.67 -5.91
N LEU A 279 -14.98 -9.59 -5.10
CA LEU A 279 -15.02 -8.90 -3.81
C LEU A 279 -14.25 -7.59 -3.93
N ILE A 280 -14.93 -6.46 -3.69
CA ILE A 280 -14.32 -5.14 -3.75
C ILE A 280 -14.36 -4.52 -2.36
N SER A 281 -13.22 -4.02 -1.95
CA SER A 281 -13.09 -3.37 -0.65
C SER A 281 -12.28 -2.08 -0.76
N ARG A 282 -12.59 -1.13 0.13
CA ARG A 282 -11.90 0.16 0.22
C ARG A 282 -11.64 0.49 1.68
N PRO A 283 -10.44 1.01 2.04
CA PRO A 283 -10.21 1.57 3.36
C PRO A 283 -11.12 2.78 3.57
N VAL A 284 -11.72 2.86 4.75
CA VAL A 284 -12.51 4.03 5.16
C VAL A 284 -11.62 4.88 6.06
N VAL A 285 -11.17 6.01 5.54
CA VAL A 285 -10.41 7.02 6.30
C VAL A 285 -11.36 8.20 6.52
N PRO A 286 -11.78 8.50 7.77
CA PRO A 286 -12.65 9.63 8.03
C PRO A 286 -11.94 10.95 7.72
N MET A 287 -12.48 11.73 6.80
CA MET A 287 -12.05 13.11 6.57
C MET A 287 -12.63 14.01 7.68
N GLY A 288 -11.86 14.24 8.75
CA GLY A 288 -12.23 15.13 9.85
C GLY A 288 -12.66 14.43 11.14
N LYS A 289 -13.05 15.22 12.16
CA LYS A 289 -13.53 14.71 13.44
C LYS A 289 -14.76 13.85 13.22
N ASP A 290 -14.67 12.61 13.60
CA ASP A 290 -15.68 11.56 13.73
C ASP A 290 -16.95 11.77 12.89
N ILE A 291 -17.29 10.79 12.07
CA ILE A 291 -18.60 10.76 11.37
C ILE A 291 -19.66 10.69 12.45
N GLY A 292 -19.99 11.85 13.09
CA GLY A 292 -20.95 11.94 14.16
C GLY A 292 -22.17 11.03 13.93
N PHE A 293 -23.05 10.97 14.82
CA PHE A 293 -24.27 10.16 14.79
C PHE A 293 -25.10 10.40 13.49
N LEU A 294 -24.63 9.83 12.36
CA LEU A 294 -25.47 9.75 11.16
C LEU A 294 -26.57 8.73 11.45
N PRO A 295 -27.85 9.08 11.32
CA PRO A 295 -28.94 8.13 11.41
C PRO A 295 -28.83 7.14 10.25
N GLY A 296 -29.16 5.87 10.50
CA GLY A 296 -29.12 4.80 9.50
C GLY A 296 -28.33 3.58 9.95
N ASP A 297 -28.45 2.48 9.22
CA ASP A 297 -27.65 1.30 9.45
C ASP A 297 -26.18 1.52 8.99
N VAL A 298 -25.31 0.55 9.28
CA VAL A 298 -23.87 0.64 8.94
C VAL A 298 -23.67 0.73 7.42
N ASN A 299 -24.52 0.10 6.62
CA ASN A 299 -24.41 0.10 5.17
C ASN A 299 -24.79 1.45 4.57
N GLU A 300 -25.87 2.07 5.07
CA GLU A 300 -26.29 3.41 4.66
C GLU A 300 -25.21 4.46 4.97
N LYS A 301 -24.53 4.33 6.10
CA LYS A 301 -23.43 5.22 6.49
C LYS A 301 -22.20 5.09 5.61
N LEU A 302 -21.93 3.91 5.07
CA LEU A 302 -20.76 3.63 4.25
C LEU A 302 -20.98 3.89 2.76
N THR A 303 -22.24 4.01 2.31
CA THR A 303 -22.60 4.27 0.91
C THR A 303 -21.82 5.42 0.27
N PRO A 304 -21.63 6.61 0.90
CA PRO A 304 -20.88 7.70 0.30
C PRO A 304 -19.43 7.34 -0.08
N TRP A 305 -18.76 6.49 0.72
CA TRP A 305 -17.38 6.04 0.41
C TRP A 305 -17.34 5.01 -0.71
N MET A 306 -18.42 4.27 -0.92
CA MET A 306 -18.54 3.26 -1.97
C MET A 306 -19.08 3.83 -3.28
N GLN A 307 -19.61 5.06 -3.29
CA GLN A 307 -20.18 5.69 -4.48
C GLN A 307 -19.24 5.66 -5.70
N PRO A 308 -17.93 5.98 -5.60
CA PRO A 308 -17.03 5.91 -6.75
C PRO A 308 -16.91 4.52 -7.38
N LEU A 309 -17.18 3.45 -6.62
CA LEU A 309 -17.22 2.09 -7.15
C LEU A 309 -18.50 1.87 -7.97
N TYR A 310 -19.65 2.33 -7.46
CA TYR A 310 -20.92 2.25 -8.19
C TYR A 310 -20.89 3.04 -9.49
N ASP A 311 -20.27 4.23 -9.51
CA ASP A 311 -20.07 5.03 -10.73
C ASP A 311 -19.27 4.28 -11.80
N ASN A 312 -18.27 3.47 -11.42
CA ASN A 312 -17.55 2.60 -12.34
C ASN A 312 -18.42 1.47 -12.90
N PHE A 313 -19.29 0.88 -12.08
CA PHE A 313 -20.26 -0.11 -12.55
C PHE A 313 -21.24 0.49 -13.53
N ASP A 314 -21.77 1.68 -13.24
CA ASP A 314 -22.69 2.39 -14.12
C ASP A 314 -22.02 2.71 -15.47
N LEU A 315 -20.74 3.06 -15.48
CA LEU A 315 -19.99 3.26 -16.71
C LEU A 315 -19.86 1.96 -17.53
N ILE A 316 -19.60 0.82 -16.86
CA ILE A 316 -19.46 -0.48 -17.53
C ILE A 316 -20.82 -0.96 -18.07
N PHE A 317 -21.90 -0.81 -17.29
CA PHE A 317 -23.24 -1.26 -17.68
C PHE A 317 -24.00 -0.24 -18.53
N GLY A 318 -23.81 1.05 -18.33
CA GLY A 318 -24.44 2.12 -19.12
C GLY A 318 -24.01 2.14 -20.58
N THR A 319 -22.86 1.58 -20.93
CA THR A 319 -22.48 1.32 -22.32
C THR A 319 -23.36 0.26 -23.00
N GLN A 320 -24.31 -0.36 -22.26
CA GLN A 320 -25.17 -1.42 -22.76
C GLN A 320 -26.49 -0.95 -23.40
N GLU A 321 -26.95 0.28 -23.11
CA GLU A 321 -28.25 0.77 -23.61
C GLU A 321 -28.34 0.92 -25.15
N ASN A 322 -27.20 0.91 -25.86
CA ASN A 322 -27.11 1.15 -27.30
C ASN A 322 -26.80 -0.07 -28.18
N SER A 323 -26.82 -1.30 -27.65
CA SER A 323 -26.53 -2.47 -28.49
C SER A 323 -27.52 -3.62 -28.29
N ASP A 324 -28.21 -3.97 -29.39
CA ASP A 324 -29.14 -5.07 -29.52
C ASP A 324 -28.61 -6.44 -29.07
N ASN A 325 -29.48 -7.17 -28.35
CA ASN A 325 -29.64 -8.63 -28.32
C ASN A 325 -28.45 -9.56 -28.06
N SER A 326 -27.72 -9.41 -26.97
CA SER A 326 -27.03 -10.55 -26.36
C SER A 326 -27.18 -10.49 -24.84
N GLY A 327 -28.29 -11.06 -24.38
CA GLY A 327 -28.74 -10.91 -23.00
C GLY A 327 -28.02 -11.79 -22.02
N HIS A 328 -27.23 -11.23 -21.15
CA HIS A 328 -27.00 -11.81 -19.83
C HIS A 328 -26.97 -10.77 -18.71
N TRP A 329 -26.87 -9.46 -18.99
CA TRP A 329 -26.69 -8.43 -17.97
C TRP A 329 -27.67 -7.27 -18.14
N ARG A 330 -28.98 -7.55 -17.98
CA ARG A 330 -30.04 -6.53 -18.21
C ARG A 330 -30.33 -5.63 -17.00
N ARG A 331 -29.82 -5.96 -15.79
CA ARG A 331 -30.18 -5.28 -14.54
C ARG A 331 -29.03 -4.60 -13.78
N GLY A 332 -27.84 -4.56 -14.36
CA GLY A 332 -26.70 -3.86 -13.73
C GLY A 332 -26.02 -4.65 -12.61
N HIS A 333 -25.28 -3.92 -11.75
CA HIS A 333 -24.50 -4.49 -10.65
C HIS A 333 -25.36 -5.11 -9.55
N GLU A 334 -26.62 -4.66 -9.39
CA GLU A 334 -27.57 -5.15 -8.38
C GLU A 334 -27.89 -6.65 -8.59
N GLU A 335 -28.08 -7.08 -9.84
CA GLU A 335 -28.32 -8.49 -10.17
C GLU A 335 -27.11 -9.37 -9.77
N LEU A 336 -25.90 -8.87 -9.96
CA LEU A 336 -24.68 -9.59 -9.54
C LEU A 336 -24.56 -9.72 -8.03
N ILE A 337 -25.01 -8.71 -7.29
CA ILE A 337 -25.06 -8.75 -5.82
C ILE A 337 -26.10 -9.80 -5.38
N GLU A 338 -27.30 -9.79 -5.96
CA GLU A 338 -28.36 -10.78 -5.65
C GLU A 338 -27.92 -12.22 -5.97
N MET A 339 -27.18 -12.42 -7.06
CA MET A 339 -26.59 -13.71 -7.41
C MET A 339 -25.40 -14.12 -6.52
N GLY A 340 -24.93 -13.23 -5.66
CA GLY A 340 -23.75 -13.46 -4.82
C GLY A 340 -22.42 -13.47 -5.60
N MET A 341 -22.40 -13.01 -6.84
CA MET A 341 -21.21 -12.90 -7.68
C MET A 341 -20.43 -11.62 -7.45
N LEU A 342 -21.06 -10.58 -6.90
CA LEU A 342 -20.46 -9.31 -6.52
C LEU A 342 -20.70 -9.04 -5.03
N GLN A 343 -19.67 -8.61 -4.34
CA GLN A 343 -19.76 -8.11 -2.97
C GLN A 343 -18.89 -6.85 -2.83
N ILE A 344 -19.49 -5.80 -2.29
CA ILE A 344 -18.79 -4.55 -2.01
C ILE A 344 -18.89 -4.33 -0.50
N GLU A 345 -17.75 -4.30 0.19
CA GLU A 345 -17.73 -4.17 1.64
C GLU A 345 -16.53 -3.36 2.13
N PRO A 346 -16.63 -2.66 3.28
CA PRO A 346 -15.51 -2.03 3.92
C PRO A 346 -14.43 -3.03 4.30
N LEU A 347 -13.18 -2.59 4.28
CA LEU A 347 -12.02 -3.44 4.56
C LEU A 347 -12.07 -4.09 5.96
N THR A 348 -12.75 -3.46 6.91
CA THR A 348 -12.92 -3.98 8.28
C THR A 348 -13.61 -5.35 8.32
N TYR A 349 -14.47 -5.67 7.34
CA TYR A 349 -15.19 -6.95 7.28
C TYR A 349 -14.37 -8.10 6.67
N ILE A 350 -13.27 -7.79 5.99
CA ILE A 350 -12.33 -8.79 5.44
C ILE A 350 -11.47 -9.41 6.56
N ARG A 351 -11.30 -8.69 7.68
CA ARG A 351 -10.44 -9.14 8.78
C ARG A 351 -10.99 -10.41 9.44
N GLY A 352 -10.09 -11.39 9.68
CA GLY A 352 -10.42 -12.65 10.36
C GLY A 352 -11.03 -13.73 9.45
N ARG A 353 -11.29 -13.44 8.17
CA ARG A 353 -11.79 -14.39 7.18
C ARG A 353 -10.67 -14.90 6.28
N THR A 354 -10.75 -16.12 5.80
CA THR A 354 -9.99 -16.62 4.66
C THR A 354 -10.83 -16.44 3.41
N ILE A 355 -10.23 -16.00 2.32
CA ILE A 355 -10.91 -15.64 1.06
C ILE A 355 -10.41 -16.60 -0.03
N PRO A 356 -11.04 -17.78 -0.24
CA PRO A 356 -10.65 -18.71 -1.30
C PRO A 356 -11.39 -18.43 -2.61
N GLN A 357 -10.73 -18.69 -3.75
CA GLN A 357 -11.30 -18.65 -5.11
C GLN A 357 -12.08 -17.35 -5.43
N GLN A 358 -11.59 -16.21 -4.97
CA GLN A 358 -12.22 -14.92 -5.24
C GLN A 358 -11.28 -14.00 -6.01
N PHE A 359 -11.87 -13.10 -6.79
CA PHE A 359 -11.17 -11.96 -7.37
C PHE A 359 -11.35 -10.77 -6.41
N LEU A 360 -10.30 -10.44 -5.64
CA LEU A 360 -10.33 -9.43 -4.59
C LEU A 360 -9.70 -8.14 -5.10
N ILE A 361 -10.44 -7.05 -5.07
CA ILE A 361 -9.95 -5.70 -5.38
C ILE A 361 -9.92 -4.90 -4.08
N ILE A 362 -8.77 -4.31 -3.78
CA ILE A 362 -8.60 -3.31 -2.72
C ILE A 362 -8.32 -1.98 -3.40
N ASP A 363 -9.33 -1.13 -3.43
CA ASP A 363 -9.23 0.22 -3.99
C ASP A 363 -8.69 1.22 -2.95
N GLU A 364 -8.02 2.29 -3.39
CA GLU A 364 -7.34 3.29 -2.54
C GLU A 364 -6.34 2.67 -1.55
N ALA A 365 -5.59 1.67 -2.01
CA ALA A 365 -4.66 0.91 -1.17
C ALA A 365 -3.48 1.74 -0.63
N GLN A 366 -3.21 2.95 -1.18
CA GLN A 366 -2.22 3.89 -0.63
C GLN A 366 -2.60 4.38 0.77
N ASN A 367 -3.87 4.26 1.17
CA ASN A 367 -4.33 4.61 2.51
C ASN A 367 -4.07 3.52 3.56
N LEU A 368 -3.48 2.39 3.16
CA LEU A 368 -3.14 1.28 4.02
C LEU A 368 -1.69 1.36 4.49
N THR A 369 -1.47 0.97 5.74
CA THR A 369 -0.12 0.71 6.23
C THR A 369 0.45 -0.59 5.66
N PRO A 370 1.78 -0.80 5.62
CA PRO A 370 2.40 -2.07 5.23
C PRO A 370 1.87 -3.28 6.02
N HIS A 371 1.59 -3.09 7.32
CA HIS A 371 1.03 -4.13 8.17
C HIS A 371 -0.40 -4.52 7.77
N GLU A 372 -1.23 -3.55 7.39
CA GLU A 372 -2.61 -3.81 6.94
C GLU A 372 -2.61 -4.57 5.62
N VAL A 373 -1.82 -4.14 4.64
CA VAL A 373 -1.71 -4.83 3.36
C VAL A 373 -1.19 -6.25 3.55
N LYS A 374 -0.18 -6.46 4.39
CA LYS A 374 0.28 -7.80 4.77
C LYS A 374 -0.86 -8.65 5.34
N THR A 375 -1.66 -8.06 6.22
CA THR A 375 -2.81 -8.76 6.83
C THR A 375 -3.84 -9.17 5.78
N ILE A 376 -4.09 -8.36 4.75
CA ILE A 376 -5.02 -8.65 3.66
C ILE A 376 -4.46 -9.75 2.75
N ILE A 377 -3.24 -9.58 2.24
CA ILE A 377 -2.62 -10.53 1.31
C ILE A 377 -2.53 -11.94 1.95
N THR A 378 -2.21 -12.01 3.25
CA THR A 378 -2.16 -13.29 3.96
C THR A 378 -3.54 -13.95 4.19
N ARG A 379 -4.64 -13.29 3.86
CA ARG A 379 -6.01 -13.84 3.86
C ARG A 379 -6.42 -14.41 2.52
N ALA A 380 -5.67 -14.13 1.46
CA ALA A 380 -5.90 -14.77 0.17
C ALA A 380 -5.76 -16.28 0.32
N GLY A 381 -6.86 -17.00 0.14
CA GLY A 381 -6.88 -18.45 0.12
C GLY A 381 -6.48 -18.99 -1.24
N GLU A 382 -6.48 -20.32 -1.36
CA GLU A 382 -6.18 -20.99 -2.63
C GLU A 382 -7.08 -20.48 -3.76
N GLY A 383 -6.49 -20.26 -4.93
CA GLY A 383 -7.21 -19.81 -6.11
C GLY A 383 -7.60 -18.32 -6.11
N THR A 384 -7.26 -17.54 -5.08
CA THR A 384 -7.60 -16.11 -5.04
C THR A 384 -6.60 -15.28 -5.82
N LYS A 385 -7.10 -14.25 -6.51
CA LYS A 385 -6.32 -13.16 -7.08
C LYS A 385 -6.59 -11.89 -6.30
N VAL A 386 -5.53 -11.16 -5.95
CA VAL A 386 -5.58 -9.89 -5.22
C VAL A 386 -5.12 -8.77 -6.15
N VAL A 387 -5.92 -7.73 -6.24
CA VAL A 387 -5.62 -6.52 -7.01
C VAL A 387 -5.62 -5.33 -6.05
N LEU A 388 -4.52 -4.60 -6.01
CA LEU A 388 -4.40 -3.35 -5.26
C LEU A 388 -4.38 -2.19 -6.24
N THR A 389 -5.28 -1.23 -6.06
CA THR A 389 -5.32 0.00 -6.87
C THR A 389 -5.10 1.21 -5.98
N GLY A 390 -4.38 2.23 -6.46
CA GLY A 390 -4.20 3.44 -5.67
C GLY A 390 -3.33 4.51 -6.32
N ASP A 391 -3.27 5.65 -5.65
CA ASP A 391 -2.52 6.85 -6.03
C ASP A 391 -1.63 7.28 -4.85
N PRO A 392 -0.31 7.05 -4.88
CA PRO A 392 0.59 7.43 -3.80
C PRO A 392 0.65 8.93 -3.52
N ASP A 393 0.18 9.77 -4.45
CA ASP A 393 0.10 11.23 -4.27
C ASP A 393 -1.19 11.67 -3.56
N GLN A 394 -2.17 10.76 -3.36
CA GLN A 394 -3.47 11.04 -2.74
C GLN A 394 -3.66 10.19 -1.47
N ILE A 395 -2.93 10.54 -0.42
CA ILE A 395 -2.99 9.84 0.87
C ILE A 395 -3.83 10.66 1.85
N ASP A 396 -4.94 10.05 2.31
CA ASP A 396 -5.83 10.63 3.33
C ASP A 396 -5.43 10.20 4.74
N ASN A 397 -4.65 9.13 4.88
CA ASN A 397 -4.21 8.59 6.16
C ASN A 397 -3.05 9.42 6.72
N PRO A 398 -3.22 10.14 7.86
CA PRO A 398 -2.20 11.05 8.39
C PRO A 398 -0.95 10.36 8.94
N TYR A 399 -0.93 9.04 9.04
CA TYR A 399 0.18 8.26 9.64
C TYR A 399 1.14 7.66 8.62
N ILE A 400 0.90 7.85 7.32
CA ILE A 400 1.71 7.31 6.23
C ILE A 400 1.94 8.37 5.16
N ASP A 401 2.98 8.21 4.38
CA ASP A 401 3.33 9.05 3.25
C ASP A 401 3.54 8.23 1.95
N ALA A 402 3.90 8.89 0.86
CA ALA A 402 4.12 8.26 -0.44
C ALA A 402 5.17 7.14 -0.38
N ALA A 403 6.19 7.28 0.47
CA ALA A 403 7.28 6.32 0.62
C ALA A 403 6.97 5.17 1.60
N SER A 404 6.03 5.36 2.53
CA SER A 404 5.77 4.44 3.66
C SER A 404 4.39 3.77 3.62
N ASN A 405 3.60 4.00 2.58
CA ASN A 405 2.28 3.37 2.45
C ASN A 405 2.38 1.91 2.01
N GLY A 406 1.32 1.16 2.27
CA GLY A 406 1.27 -0.27 2.01
C GLY A 406 1.31 -0.63 0.52
N LEU A 407 0.77 0.21 -0.37
CA LEU A 407 0.78 -0.04 -1.81
C LEU A 407 2.20 0.02 -2.36
N THR A 408 2.93 1.12 -2.11
CA THR A 408 4.33 1.31 -2.51
C THR A 408 5.23 0.22 -1.93
N TYR A 409 5.02 -0.13 -0.65
CA TYR A 409 5.73 -1.21 0.01
C TYR A 409 5.56 -2.56 -0.69
N VAL A 410 4.34 -2.90 -1.10
CA VAL A 410 4.07 -4.16 -1.81
C VAL A 410 4.71 -4.16 -3.19
N VAL A 411 4.64 -3.07 -3.94
CA VAL A 411 5.28 -2.96 -5.25
C VAL A 411 6.75 -3.34 -5.17
N GLU A 412 7.49 -2.73 -4.26
CA GLU A 412 8.93 -2.96 -4.13
C GLU A 412 9.28 -4.36 -3.60
N ARG A 413 8.49 -4.89 -2.66
CA ARG A 413 8.74 -6.21 -2.08
C ARG A 413 8.42 -7.38 -3.01
N PHE A 414 7.46 -7.20 -3.92
CA PHE A 414 6.99 -8.25 -4.81
C PHE A 414 7.52 -8.14 -6.24
N LYS A 415 8.31 -7.14 -6.59
CA LYS A 415 8.82 -6.95 -7.96
C LYS A 415 9.67 -8.11 -8.50
N HIS A 416 10.22 -8.95 -7.63
CA HIS A 416 11.00 -10.15 -8.01
C HIS A 416 10.17 -11.44 -7.96
N GLU A 417 8.88 -11.38 -7.59
CA GLU A 417 8.04 -12.56 -7.42
C GLU A 417 7.27 -12.91 -8.70
N PRO A 418 7.41 -14.13 -9.23
CA PRO A 418 6.73 -14.54 -10.47
C PRO A 418 5.20 -14.54 -10.38
N LEU A 419 4.65 -14.61 -9.17
CA LEU A 419 3.20 -14.56 -8.92
C LEU A 419 2.64 -13.11 -8.83
N ALA A 420 3.50 -12.10 -8.94
CA ALA A 420 3.10 -10.70 -8.86
C ALA A 420 3.35 -9.95 -10.18
N GLY A 421 2.51 -8.97 -10.47
CA GLY A 421 2.66 -8.04 -11.58
C GLY A 421 2.35 -6.62 -11.13
N HIS A 422 3.05 -5.67 -11.69
CA HIS A 422 2.89 -4.26 -11.39
C HIS A 422 2.85 -3.42 -12.65
N ILE A 423 2.03 -2.36 -12.63
CA ILE A 423 2.03 -1.32 -13.66
C ILE A 423 1.70 0.05 -13.06
N THR A 424 2.49 1.04 -13.42
CA THR A 424 2.19 2.45 -13.16
C THR A 424 1.52 3.07 -14.40
N LEU A 425 0.31 3.59 -14.22
CA LEU A 425 -0.45 4.32 -15.23
C LEU A 425 -0.18 5.82 -15.07
N SER A 426 0.62 6.38 -15.96
CA SER A 426 1.01 7.80 -15.93
C SER A 426 0.01 8.68 -16.70
N LYS A 427 -0.60 8.13 -17.75
CA LYS A 427 -1.48 8.88 -18.65
C LYS A 427 -2.93 8.89 -18.15
N GLY A 428 -3.38 10.06 -17.71
CA GLY A 428 -4.80 10.31 -17.40
C GLY A 428 -5.66 10.36 -18.66
N GLU A 429 -6.84 9.78 -18.59
CA GLU A 429 -7.86 9.83 -19.67
C GLU A 429 -9.03 10.74 -19.24
N ARG A 430 -8.68 11.91 -18.68
CA ARG A 430 -9.63 12.89 -18.17
C ARG A 430 -10.12 13.84 -19.27
N SER A 431 -11.19 14.60 -18.98
CA SER A 431 -11.61 15.71 -19.82
C SER A 431 -10.52 16.80 -19.91
N GLY A 432 -10.45 17.52 -21.02
CA GLY A 432 -9.48 18.61 -21.20
C GLY A 432 -9.53 19.67 -20.09
N LEU A 433 -10.69 19.87 -19.44
CA LEU A 433 -10.82 20.74 -18.27
C LEU A 433 -10.07 20.18 -17.07
N ALA A 434 -10.22 18.88 -16.79
CA ALA A 434 -9.58 18.25 -15.64
C ALA A 434 -8.05 18.16 -15.80
N GLU A 435 -7.55 17.94 -17.04
CA GLU A 435 -6.11 18.00 -17.34
C GLU A 435 -5.54 19.41 -17.12
N ARG A 436 -6.25 20.44 -17.61
CA ARG A 436 -5.83 21.84 -17.39
C ARG A 436 -5.88 22.23 -15.92
N ALA A 437 -6.89 21.81 -15.18
CA ALA A 437 -6.98 22.06 -13.73
C ALA A 437 -5.80 21.44 -12.99
N THR A 438 -5.44 20.19 -13.29
CA THR A 438 -4.30 19.49 -12.65
C THR A 438 -2.95 20.16 -12.99
N ALA A 439 -2.85 20.85 -14.13
CA ALA A 439 -1.63 21.55 -14.54
C ALA A 439 -1.52 22.98 -14.00
N LEU A 440 -2.65 23.60 -13.58
CA LEU A 440 -2.71 25.01 -13.19
C LEU A 440 -2.91 25.21 -11.67
N LEU A 441 -3.46 24.23 -10.98
CA LEU A 441 -3.75 24.23 -9.54
C LEU A 441 -2.84 23.27 -8.76
#